data_6405f74a269b262ab3f716abb678bfbc
#
_entry.id   6405f74a269b262ab3f716abb678bfbc
#
_cell.length_a   1.000
_cell.length_b   1.000
_cell.length_c   1.000
_cell.angle_alpha   90.00
_cell.angle_beta   90.00
_cell.angle_gamma   90.00
#
_symmetry.space_group_name_H-M   'P 1'
#
loop_
_entity.id
_entity.type
_entity.pdbx_description
1 polymer ?
#
loop_
_entity_poly.entity_id
_entity_poly.type
_entity_poly.pdbx_seq_one_letter_code
_entity_poly.pdbx_strand_id
1 'polypeptide(L)'
;MTYIGHYQSLLGDILIAVDEIGVYGLWFENQKYYASGLKEPYEEKDTELILKVKRWLDLYFKQEQPSIDFPLHFIGTDFQKEVWEILCHIPYGSTMTYGEIANLLAQRRGVKRFSAQAVGGAVGHNRISII
;
A
#
# COMPACT_ATOMS: atom_id res chain seq x y z
N MET A 1 -5.39 8.60 16.76
CA MET A 1 -6.43 9.25 15.93
C MET A 1 -6.13 9.04 14.48
N THR A 2 -7.14 8.69 13.68
CA THR A 2 -7.01 8.53 12.24
C THR A 2 -7.45 9.81 11.54
N TYR A 3 -6.65 10.27 10.59
CA TYR A 3 -7.02 11.38 9.71
C TYR A 3 -7.13 10.86 8.28
N ILE A 4 -8.10 11.37 7.54
CA ILE A 4 -8.30 11.01 6.14
C ILE A 4 -8.25 12.24 5.25
N GLY A 5 -7.88 12.00 3.98
CA GLY A 5 -7.91 13.00 2.93
C GLY A 5 -8.28 12.36 1.61
N HIS A 6 -8.71 13.17 0.67
CA HIS A 6 -9.08 12.71 -0.67
C HIS A 6 -8.18 13.34 -1.71
N TYR A 7 -7.81 12.56 -2.72
CA TYR A 7 -7.02 13.00 -3.87
C TYR A 7 -7.77 12.66 -5.15
N GLN A 8 -8.06 13.67 -5.97
CA GLN A 8 -8.71 13.45 -7.26
C GLN A 8 -7.67 13.13 -8.31
N SER A 9 -7.71 11.90 -8.83
CA SER A 9 -6.80 11.44 -9.88
C SER A 9 -7.55 11.22 -11.20
N LEU A 10 -6.80 10.98 -12.27
CA LEU A 10 -7.37 10.61 -13.56
C LEU A 10 -8.11 9.27 -13.50
N LEU A 11 -7.81 8.44 -12.52
CA LEU A 11 -8.42 7.12 -12.33
C LEU A 11 -9.53 7.13 -11.28
N GLY A 12 -9.91 8.29 -10.76
CA GLY A 12 -10.95 8.46 -9.76
C GLY A 12 -10.42 8.96 -8.44
N ASP A 13 -11.27 9.02 -7.43
CA ASP A 13 -10.91 9.50 -6.10
C ASP A 13 -10.04 8.49 -5.37
N ILE A 14 -9.01 8.98 -4.67
CA ILE A 14 -8.16 8.18 -3.81
C ILE A 14 -8.37 8.64 -2.37
N LEU A 15 -8.73 7.69 -1.50
CA LEU A 15 -8.85 7.93 -0.06
C LEU A 15 -7.51 7.62 0.60
N ILE A 16 -6.99 8.59 1.35
CA ILE A 16 -5.72 8.47 2.09
C ILE A 16 -6.05 8.40 3.58
N ALA A 17 -5.53 7.41 4.29
CA ALA A 17 -5.70 7.29 5.73
C ALA A 17 -4.34 7.23 6.42
N VAL A 18 -4.18 8.04 7.46
CA VAL A 18 -2.94 8.12 8.24
C VAL A 18 -3.25 8.05 9.74
N ASP A 19 -2.28 7.55 10.51
CA ASP A 19 -2.30 7.59 11.97
C ASP A 19 -0.97 8.15 12.49
N GLU A 20 -0.69 8.00 13.78
CA GLU A 20 0.52 8.53 14.41
C GLU A 20 1.80 7.87 13.87
N ILE A 21 1.69 6.67 13.32
CA ILE A 21 2.83 5.90 12.84
C ILE A 21 3.13 6.25 11.38
N GLY A 22 2.09 6.37 10.56
CA GLY A 22 2.27 6.65 9.14
C GLY A 22 1.01 6.41 8.32
N VAL A 23 1.20 6.31 7.00
CA VAL A 23 0.14 6.01 6.06
C VAL A 23 -0.22 4.53 6.17
N TYR A 24 -1.48 4.22 6.49
CA TYR A 24 -1.90 2.83 6.56
C TYR A 24 -2.96 2.46 5.53
N GLY A 25 -3.47 3.40 4.77
CA GLY A 25 -4.44 3.13 3.73
C GLY A 25 -4.35 4.12 2.57
N LEU A 26 -4.54 3.61 1.36
CA LEU A 26 -4.56 4.39 0.14
C LEU A 26 -5.37 3.59 -0.88
N TRP A 27 -6.66 3.94 -1.03
CA TRP A 27 -7.60 3.16 -1.81
C TRP A 27 -8.19 3.97 -2.94
N PHE A 28 -8.31 3.34 -4.11
CA PHE A 28 -9.14 3.88 -5.20
C PHE A 28 -10.62 3.65 -4.88
N GLU A 29 -11.49 4.58 -5.24
CA GLU A 29 -12.90 4.54 -4.89
C GLU A 29 -13.66 3.29 -5.39
N ASN A 30 -13.22 2.70 -6.51
CA ASN A 30 -13.86 1.51 -7.09
C ASN A 30 -13.10 0.21 -6.79
N GLN A 31 -12.16 0.26 -5.87
CA GLN A 31 -11.37 -0.90 -5.49
C GLN A 31 -12.21 -1.89 -4.67
N LYS A 32 -11.95 -3.21 -4.85
CA LYS A 32 -12.72 -4.27 -4.20
C LYS A 32 -12.80 -4.15 -2.67
N TYR A 33 -11.69 -3.77 -2.03
CA TYR A 33 -11.63 -3.62 -0.58
C TYR A 33 -11.52 -2.16 -0.16
N TYR A 34 -12.26 -1.28 -0.83
CA TYR A 34 -12.25 0.15 -0.55
C TYR A 34 -12.48 0.44 0.93
N ALA A 35 -11.60 1.27 1.53
CA ALA A 35 -11.64 1.66 2.94
C ALA A 35 -11.62 0.46 3.92
N SER A 36 -11.22 -0.73 3.46
CA SER A 36 -11.12 -1.91 4.32
C SER A 36 -10.11 -1.66 5.44
N GLY A 37 -10.55 -1.83 6.69
CA GLY A 37 -9.69 -1.62 7.86
C GLY A 37 -9.51 -0.16 8.26
N LEU A 38 -10.29 0.76 7.70
CA LEU A 38 -10.29 2.15 8.15
C LEU A 38 -10.71 2.20 9.62
N LYS A 39 -9.85 2.80 10.46
CA LYS A 39 -10.06 2.83 11.91
C LYS A 39 -10.94 4.00 12.30
N GLU A 40 -11.95 3.74 13.13
CA GLU A 40 -12.79 4.77 13.71
C GLU A 40 -12.34 5.06 15.14
N PRO A 41 -12.51 6.29 15.65
CA PRO A 41 -13.01 7.46 14.92
C PRO A 41 -11.97 8.05 13.97
N TYR A 42 -12.41 8.71 12.91
CA TYR A 42 -11.52 9.43 11.99
C TYR A 42 -12.04 10.84 11.73
N GLU A 43 -11.15 11.71 11.29
CA GLU A 43 -11.48 13.10 10.96
C GLU A 43 -10.90 13.42 9.58
N GLU A 44 -11.69 14.05 8.74
CA GLU A 44 -11.21 14.53 7.44
C GLU A 44 -10.43 15.83 7.66
N LYS A 45 -9.12 15.76 7.45
CA LYS A 45 -8.22 16.89 7.67
C LYS A 45 -6.93 16.67 6.88
N ASP A 46 -6.54 17.67 6.10
CA ASP A 46 -5.26 17.63 5.39
C ASP A 46 -4.10 17.90 6.37
N THR A 47 -3.65 16.84 7.03
CA THR A 47 -2.48 16.91 7.89
C THR A 47 -1.21 17.10 7.04
N GLU A 48 -0.10 17.44 7.68
CA GLU A 48 1.18 17.56 7.00
C GLU A 48 1.55 16.29 6.24
N LEU A 49 1.32 15.12 6.86
CA LEU A 49 1.58 13.83 6.23
C LEU A 49 0.69 13.60 5.01
N ILE A 50 -0.60 13.89 5.11
CA ILE A 50 -1.54 13.75 3.98
C ILE A 50 -1.13 14.67 2.83
N LEU A 51 -0.73 15.91 3.12
CA LEU A 51 -0.25 16.84 2.07
C LEU A 51 1.00 16.31 1.39
N LYS A 52 1.88 15.66 2.15
CA LYS A 52 3.08 15.03 1.61
C LYS A 52 2.74 13.89 0.66
N VAL A 53 1.76 13.06 1.03
CA VAL A 53 1.27 11.97 0.17
C VAL A 53 0.64 12.53 -1.11
N LYS A 54 -0.14 13.61 -1.01
CA LYS A 54 -0.74 14.26 -2.18
C LYS A 54 0.31 14.76 -3.16
N ARG A 55 1.40 15.37 -2.66
CA ARG A 55 2.52 15.79 -3.51
C ARG A 55 3.20 14.60 -4.18
N TRP A 56 3.36 13.49 -3.45
CA TRP A 56 3.91 12.26 -4.00
C TRP A 56 3.02 11.71 -5.12
N LEU A 57 1.70 11.74 -4.93
CA LEU A 57 0.74 11.30 -5.94
C LEU A 57 0.79 12.18 -7.19
N ASP A 58 0.99 13.49 -7.04
CA ASP A 58 1.17 14.40 -8.18
C ASP A 58 2.34 13.95 -9.05
N LEU A 59 3.47 13.62 -8.42
CA LEU A 59 4.66 13.12 -9.13
C LEU A 59 4.40 11.76 -9.75
N TYR A 60 3.74 10.87 -9.02
CA TYR A 60 3.42 9.53 -9.51
C TYR A 60 2.59 9.59 -10.80
N PHE A 61 1.55 10.41 -10.82
CA PHE A 61 0.66 10.52 -11.99
C PHE A 61 1.28 11.31 -13.15
N LYS A 62 2.39 12.00 -12.94
CA LYS A 62 3.20 12.59 -14.01
C LYS A 62 4.21 11.60 -14.57
N GLN A 63 4.17 10.34 -14.16
CA GLN A 63 5.10 9.29 -14.56
C GLN A 63 6.56 9.57 -14.15
N GLU A 64 6.76 10.47 -13.22
CA GLU A 64 8.05 10.62 -12.53
C GLU A 64 8.10 9.49 -11.49
N GLN A 65 9.24 8.90 -11.28
CA GLN A 65 9.39 7.73 -10.41
C GLN A 65 9.75 8.18 -8.98
N PRO A 66 8.79 8.74 -8.21
CA PRO A 66 9.13 9.30 -6.92
C PRO A 66 9.45 8.20 -5.91
N SER A 67 10.51 8.40 -5.13
CA SER A 67 10.79 7.55 -3.99
C SER A 67 9.77 7.84 -2.89
N ILE A 68 9.40 6.80 -2.13
CA ILE A 68 8.51 6.97 -0.98
C ILE A 68 9.32 7.64 0.13
N ASP A 69 8.96 8.88 0.47
CA ASP A 69 9.67 9.70 1.45
C ASP A 69 8.83 9.99 2.69
N PHE A 70 7.82 9.17 2.93
CA PHE A 70 6.93 9.30 4.08
C PHE A 70 6.78 7.94 4.78
N PRO A 71 6.46 7.95 6.08
CA PRO A 71 6.32 6.70 6.82
C PRO A 71 5.09 5.91 6.40
N LEU A 72 5.25 4.58 6.32
CA LEU A 72 4.17 3.64 6.04
C LEU A 72 3.86 2.84 7.31
N HIS A 73 2.58 2.52 7.49
CA HIS A 73 2.14 1.67 8.58
C HIS A 73 1.31 0.52 8.02
N PHE A 74 1.95 -0.60 7.72
CA PHE A 74 1.26 -1.80 7.26
C PHE A 74 0.53 -2.47 8.43
N ILE A 75 -0.79 -2.62 8.29
CA ILE A 75 -1.63 -3.28 9.29
C ILE A 75 -2.11 -4.61 8.71
N GLY A 76 -1.75 -5.70 9.34
CA GLY A 76 -2.13 -7.03 8.89
C GLY A 76 -1.35 -8.12 9.60
N THR A 77 -1.43 -9.35 9.10
CA THR A 77 -0.65 -10.47 9.63
C THR A 77 0.83 -10.30 9.27
N ASP A 78 1.70 -11.02 9.97
CA ASP A 78 3.14 -10.99 9.67
C ASP A 78 3.40 -11.41 8.22
N PHE A 79 2.68 -12.41 7.73
CA PHE A 79 2.79 -12.86 6.35
C PHE A 79 2.38 -11.76 5.36
N GLN A 80 1.23 -11.11 5.59
CA GLN A 80 0.76 -10.02 4.74
C GLN A 80 1.76 -8.87 4.72
N LYS A 81 2.28 -8.47 5.88
CA LYS A 81 3.28 -7.39 5.97
C LYS A 81 4.54 -7.73 5.19
N GLU A 82 4.99 -8.96 5.26
CA GLU A 82 6.19 -9.41 4.53
C GLU A 82 5.98 -9.34 3.01
N VAL A 83 4.81 -9.78 2.54
CA VAL A 83 4.46 -9.67 1.11
C VAL A 83 4.41 -8.21 0.68
N TRP A 84 3.75 -7.35 1.45
CA TRP A 84 3.62 -5.92 1.11
C TRP A 84 4.98 -5.22 1.10
N GLU A 85 5.87 -5.60 2.00
CA GLU A 85 7.25 -5.09 2.03
C GLU A 85 8.01 -5.44 0.76
N ILE A 86 7.86 -6.67 0.28
CA ILE A 86 8.45 -7.10 -1.00
C ILE A 86 7.89 -6.27 -2.15
N LEU A 87 6.58 -6.01 -2.16
CA LEU A 87 5.96 -5.18 -3.20
C LEU A 87 6.55 -3.77 -3.25
N CYS A 88 6.85 -3.19 -2.09
CA CYS A 88 7.46 -1.85 -2.01
C CYS A 88 8.85 -1.80 -2.64
N HIS A 89 9.55 -2.91 -2.74
CA HIS A 89 10.91 -2.98 -3.29
C HIS A 89 10.94 -3.34 -4.77
N ILE A 90 9.78 -3.55 -5.41
CA ILE A 90 9.73 -3.78 -6.85
C ILE A 90 9.99 -2.43 -7.55
N PRO A 91 11.02 -2.35 -8.41
CA PRO A 91 11.31 -1.10 -9.11
C PRO A 91 10.14 -0.66 -10.00
N TYR A 92 9.96 0.64 -10.16
CA TYR A 92 8.93 1.20 -11.03
C TYR A 92 9.10 0.64 -12.46
N GLY A 93 7.99 0.20 -13.05
CA GLY A 93 8.00 -0.40 -14.39
C GLY A 93 8.41 -1.86 -14.43
N SER A 94 8.86 -2.43 -13.30
CA SER A 94 9.19 -3.85 -13.18
C SER A 94 8.00 -4.63 -12.62
N THR A 95 8.00 -5.93 -12.82
CA THR A 95 6.95 -6.80 -12.31
C THR A 95 7.55 -8.03 -11.63
N MET A 96 6.78 -8.61 -10.72
CA MET A 96 7.06 -9.93 -10.15
C MET A 96 5.79 -10.77 -10.20
N THR A 97 5.93 -12.04 -10.53
CA THR A 97 4.80 -12.98 -10.43
C THR A 97 4.59 -13.37 -8.97
N TYR A 98 3.40 -13.87 -8.66
CA TYR A 98 3.12 -14.41 -7.31
C TYR A 98 4.06 -15.59 -6.99
N GLY A 99 4.41 -16.38 -8.00
CA GLY A 99 5.37 -17.47 -7.85
C GLY A 99 6.76 -16.99 -7.49
N GLU A 100 7.24 -15.91 -8.10
CA GLU A 100 8.53 -15.31 -7.79
C GLU A 100 8.55 -14.76 -6.36
N ILE A 101 7.48 -14.10 -5.92
CA ILE A 101 7.36 -13.61 -4.54
C ILE A 101 7.33 -14.79 -3.58
N ALA A 102 6.59 -15.85 -3.89
CA ALA A 102 6.52 -17.05 -3.06
C ALA A 102 7.89 -17.71 -2.92
N ASN A 103 8.68 -17.78 -4.00
CA ASN A 103 10.03 -18.31 -3.96
C ASN A 103 10.95 -17.48 -3.06
N LEU A 104 10.85 -16.16 -3.14
CA LEU A 104 11.63 -15.26 -2.30
C LEU A 104 11.28 -15.45 -0.82
N LEU A 105 9.99 -15.58 -0.50
CA LEU A 105 9.53 -15.86 0.87
C LEU A 105 10.04 -17.21 1.37
N ALA A 106 10.01 -18.24 0.51
CA ALA A 106 10.52 -19.56 0.86
C ALA A 106 12.02 -19.51 1.22
N GLN A 107 12.81 -18.76 0.46
CA GLN A 107 14.23 -18.56 0.74
C GLN A 107 14.44 -17.83 2.06
N ARG A 108 13.70 -16.77 2.31
CA ARG A 108 13.82 -15.98 3.55
C ARG A 108 13.46 -16.79 4.79
N ARG A 109 12.49 -17.71 4.68
CA ARG A 109 12.02 -18.54 5.80
C ARG A 109 12.73 -19.88 5.89
N GLY A 110 13.62 -20.18 4.96
CA GLY A 110 14.36 -21.44 4.93
C GLY A 110 13.47 -22.66 4.68
N VAL A 111 12.35 -22.49 3.96
CA VAL A 111 11.44 -23.58 3.59
C VAL A 111 11.55 -23.85 2.10
N LYS A 112 11.14 -25.05 1.66
CA LYS A 112 11.24 -25.46 0.26
C LYS A 112 10.23 -24.79 -0.64
N ARG A 113 9.03 -24.52 -0.11
CA ARG A 113 7.90 -24.00 -0.89
C ARG A 113 7.10 -22.98 -0.11
N PHE A 114 6.49 -22.07 -0.83
CA PHE A 114 5.47 -21.18 -0.33
C PHE A 114 4.34 -21.08 -1.36
N SER A 115 3.11 -20.86 -0.90
CA SER A 115 1.94 -20.86 -1.78
C SER A 115 1.83 -19.55 -2.56
N ALA A 116 1.87 -19.63 -3.90
CA ALA A 116 1.60 -18.50 -4.78
C ALA A 116 0.16 -17.98 -4.59
N GLN A 117 -0.78 -18.88 -4.30
CA GLN A 117 -2.17 -18.52 -4.04
C GLN A 117 -2.30 -17.69 -2.74
N ALA A 118 -1.57 -18.05 -1.70
CA ALA A 118 -1.53 -17.28 -0.45
C ALA A 118 -0.93 -15.89 -0.68
N VAL A 119 0.12 -15.78 -1.50
CA VAL A 119 0.71 -14.50 -1.89
C VAL A 119 -0.32 -13.64 -2.63
N GLY A 120 -1.05 -14.22 -3.59
CA GLY A 120 -2.12 -13.53 -4.31
C GLY A 120 -3.19 -12.98 -3.39
N GLY A 121 -3.60 -13.77 -2.37
CA GLY A 121 -4.54 -13.31 -1.35
C GLY A 121 -4.00 -12.14 -0.54
N ALA A 122 -2.73 -12.18 -0.13
CA ALA A 122 -2.10 -11.09 0.60
C ALA A 122 -2.03 -9.81 -0.25
N VAL A 123 -1.67 -9.93 -1.53
CA VAL A 123 -1.62 -8.79 -2.45
C VAL A 123 -3.00 -8.15 -2.59
N GLY A 124 -4.06 -8.97 -2.72
CA GLY A 124 -5.43 -8.47 -2.83
C GLY A 124 -5.92 -7.72 -1.60
N HIS A 125 -5.35 -7.96 -0.43
CA HIS A 125 -5.69 -7.27 0.80
C HIS A 125 -4.77 -6.09 1.13
N ASN A 126 -3.85 -5.73 0.23
CA ASN A 126 -2.99 -4.56 0.44
C ASN A 126 -3.83 -3.29 0.47
N ARG A 127 -3.78 -2.58 1.59
CA ARG A 127 -4.53 -1.34 1.80
C ARG A 127 -3.85 -0.12 1.18
N ILE A 128 -2.62 -0.26 0.71
CA ILE A 128 -1.85 0.83 0.10
C ILE A 128 -1.60 0.47 -1.37
N SER A 129 -2.60 0.72 -2.19
CA SER A 129 -2.73 0.11 -3.52
C SER A 129 -1.67 0.49 -4.54
N ILE A 130 -1.06 1.66 -4.42
CA ILE A 130 -0.09 2.17 -5.40
C ILE A 130 1.34 1.82 -5.01
N ILE A 131 1.53 1.45 -3.79
CA ILE A 131 2.87 1.21 -3.23
C ILE A 131 3.27 -0.25 -3.24
#